data_6146e65fb90b2a136a15c204f8588067
#
_entry.id   6146e65fb90b2a136a15c204f8588067
#
_cell.length_a   1.000
_cell.length_b   1.000
_cell.length_c   1.000
_cell.angle_alpha   90.00
_cell.angle_beta   90.00
_cell.angle_gamma   90.00
#
_symmetry.space_group_name_H-M   'P 1'
#
loop_
_entity.id
_entity.type
_entity.pdbx_description
1 polymer ?
#
loop_
_entity_poly.entity_id
_entity_poly.type
_entity_poly.pdbx_seq_one_letter_code
_entity_poly.pdbx_strand_id
1 'polypeptide(L)'
;MTIQNRNRRLTPLAALGALTALAALSPVHAAEPPPDRQLKTFIHDTYGNWRADRKGWQADEGDFIHSPCGMLRVATADGSRTLLAMCGETEAAVQNGMPGMDSDATPGAIDLYVLKPTPDGRTLEPVAKTTEIASGQRGEPGTVLIERLGPHLFGFVIGESDTRQGYTQRFRSIWLPYGNSLVHAAARIDEALDNAESTECAHARARCEERRFEIAPDTTGTADVYPLTVTETGMRGDKAIHVRYTVKFDATRGRYVVPKALRDGY
;
A
#
# COMPACT_ATOMS: atom_id res chain seq x y z
N MET A 1 66.65 -61.61 -13.76
CA MET A 1 65.16 -61.37 -13.79
C MET A 1 64.95 -59.89 -13.67
N THR A 2 64.70 -59.25 -14.82
CA THR A 2 64.82 -57.81 -15.01
C THR A 2 63.45 -57.16 -14.83
N ILE A 3 63.35 -56.16 -13.93
CA ILE A 3 62.15 -55.37 -13.78
C ILE A 3 62.40 -53.92 -14.25
N GLN A 4 61.76 -53.56 -15.34
CA GLN A 4 61.85 -52.29 -15.99
C GLN A 4 60.96 -51.22 -15.21
N ASN A 5 61.60 -50.14 -14.87
CA ASN A 5 61.06 -48.98 -14.23
C ASN A 5 60.48 -48.03 -15.31
N ARG A 6 59.20 -47.78 -15.31
CA ARG A 6 58.55 -46.81 -16.21
C ARG A 6 58.11 -45.54 -15.40
N ASN A 7 58.90 -44.52 -15.51
CA ASN A 7 58.63 -43.19 -15.10
C ASN A 7 57.39 -42.63 -15.85
N ARG A 8 56.30 -42.36 -15.16
CA ARG A 8 55.23 -41.52 -15.66
C ARG A 8 55.39 -40.15 -15.06
N ARG A 9 55.58 -39.14 -15.91
CA ARG A 9 55.60 -37.73 -15.60
C ARG A 9 54.14 -37.27 -15.28
N LEU A 10 53.98 -36.73 -14.12
CA LEU A 10 52.75 -36.03 -13.73
C LEU A 10 52.85 -34.57 -14.17
N THR A 11 51.98 -34.15 -15.06
CA THR A 11 51.71 -32.74 -15.43
C THR A 11 50.83 -32.10 -14.39
N PRO A 12 51.12 -30.90 -13.90
CA PRO A 12 50.19 -30.20 -13.00
C PRO A 12 49.08 -29.55 -13.82
N LEU A 13 47.83 -29.93 -13.51
CA LEU A 13 46.63 -29.19 -13.93
C LEU A 13 46.54 -27.88 -13.12
N ALA A 14 46.64 -26.77 -13.80
CA ALA A 14 46.34 -25.47 -13.28
C ALA A 14 44.80 -25.35 -13.13
N ALA A 15 44.30 -25.31 -11.91
CA ALA A 15 42.91 -25.01 -11.61
C ALA A 15 42.69 -23.49 -11.75
N LEU A 16 42.07 -23.05 -12.85
CA LEU A 16 41.50 -21.70 -12.97
C LEU A 16 40.26 -21.60 -12.06
N GLY A 17 40.41 -20.95 -10.92
CA GLY A 17 39.30 -20.57 -10.07
C GLY A 17 38.51 -19.40 -10.71
N ALA A 18 37.33 -19.68 -11.24
CA ALA A 18 36.39 -18.66 -11.65
C ALA A 18 35.74 -18.04 -10.39
N LEU A 19 36.19 -16.83 -10.01
CA LEU A 19 35.47 -16.00 -9.05
C LEU A 19 34.18 -15.47 -9.73
N THR A 20 33.06 -16.10 -9.45
CA THR A 20 31.74 -15.54 -9.74
C THR A 20 31.45 -14.43 -8.72
N ALA A 21 31.69 -13.20 -9.12
CA ALA A 21 31.18 -12.02 -8.37
C ALA A 21 29.64 -12.01 -8.46
N LEU A 22 28.97 -12.40 -7.39
CA LEU A 22 27.54 -12.11 -7.20
C LEU A 22 27.42 -10.58 -7.04
N ALA A 23 27.07 -9.90 -8.13
CA ALA A 23 26.61 -8.53 -8.06
C ALA A 23 25.25 -8.56 -7.34
N ALA A 24 25.24 -8.11 -6.09
CA ALA A 24 24.00 -7.81 -5.37
C ALA A 24 23.27 -6.70 -6.14
N LEU A 25 22.22 -7.07 -6.88
CA LEU A 25 21.27 -6.13 -7.46
C LEU A 25 20.51 -5.49 -6.29
N SER A 26 21.03 -4.38 -5.77
CA SER A 26 20.26 -3.48 -4.93
C SER A 26 19.00 -3.08 -5.72
N PRO A 27 17.79 -3.16 -5.15
CA PRO A 27 16.62 -2.59 -5.80
C PRO A 27 16.89 -1.10 -6.00
N VAL A 28 17.05 -0.70 -7.26
CA VAL A 28 17.03 0.71 -7.64
C VAL A 28 15.61 1.16 -7.35
N HIS A 29 15.40 1.85 -6.24
CA HIS A 29 14.24 2.69 -6.06
C HIS A 29 14.33 3.75 -7.14
N ALA A 30 13.62 3.54 -8.24
CA ALA A 30 13.47 4.56 -9.25
C ALA A 30 12.83 5.75 -8.52
N ALA A 31 13.57 6.86 -8.42
CA ALA A 31 13.03 8.11 -7.93
C ALA A 31 11.79 8.42 -8.77
N GLU A 32 10.66 8.64 -8.08
CA GLU A 32 9.40 8.96 -8.73
C GLU A 32 9.61 10.17 -9.65
N PRO A 33 9.29 10.06 -10.94
CA PRO A 33 9.54 11.18 -11.84
C PRO A 33 8.74 12.39 -11.36
N PRO A 34 9.33 13.60 -11.38
CA PRO A 34 8.62 14.79 -10.93
C PRO A 34 7.30 14.93 -11.71
N PRO A 35 6.22 15.41 -11.06
CA PRO A 35 4.94 15.59 -11.71
C PRO A 35 5.12 16.38 -13.01
N ASP A 36 4.57 15.86 -14.09
CA ASP A 36 4.63 16.57 -15.36
C ASP A 36 3.76 17.85 -15.34
N ARG A 37 3.86 18.63 -16.41
CA ARG A 37 3.12 19.89 -16.51
C ARG A 37 1.60 19.70 -16.41
N GLN A 38 1.07 18.64 -17.06
CA GLN A 38 -0.37 18.36 -17.05
C GLN A 38 -0.88 18.03 -15.65
N LEU A 39 -0.11 17.22 -14.91
CA LEU A 39 -0.44 16.88 -13.53
C LEU A 39 -0.37 18.08 -12.60
N LYS A 40 0.67 18.91 -12.74
CA LYS A 40 0.78 20.16 -11.97
C LYS A 40 -0.38 21.10 -12.24
N THR A 41 -0.81 21.22 -13.50
CA THR A 41 -1.97 22.02 -13.86
C THR A 41 -3.23 21.45 -13.20
N PHE A 42 -3.46 20.12 -13.30
CA PHE A 42 -4.59 19.48 -12.65
C PHE A 42 -4.63 19.70 -11.13
N ILE A 43 -3.48 19.52 -10.46
CA ILE A 43 -3.40 19.71 -9.00
C ILE A 43 -3.67 21.18 -8.64
N HIS A 44 -3.07 22.12 -9.36
CA HIS A 44 -3.31 23.55 -9.12
C HIS A 44 -4.78 23.93 -9.31
N ASP A 45 -5.40 23.48 -10.40
CA ASP A 45 -6.81 23.78 -10.70
C ASP A 45 -7.78 23.14 -9.69
N THR A 46 -7.37 22.02 -9.05
CA THR A 46 -8.21 21.28 -8.08
C THR A 46 -8.01 21.77 -6.65
N TYR A 47 -6.76 22.04 -6.26
CA TYR A 47 -6.39 22.30 -4.86
C TYR A 47 -5.88 23.74 -4.62
N GLY A 48 -5.88 24.58 -5.63
CA GLY A 48 -5.45 25.97 -5.48
C GLY A 48 -3.92 26.14 -5.49
N ASN A 49 -3.43 27.09 -4.69
CA ASN A 49 -2.05 27.52 -4.74
C ASN A 49 -1.11 26.62 -3.93
N TRP A 50 0.12 26.49 -4.46
CA TRP A 50 1.20 25.88 -3.72
C TRP A 50 1.66 26.76 -2.55
N ARG A 51 1.64 26.21 -1.36
CA ARG A 51 2.10 26.81 -0.12
C ARG A 51 3.51 26.31 0.20
N ALA A 52 4.52 27.11 -0.10
CA ALA A 52 5.93 26.72 0.10
C ALA A 52 6.28 26.47 1.58
N ASP A 53 5.66 27.25 2.48
CA ASP A 53 5.79 27.13 3.93
C ASP A 53 5.20 25.81 4.48
N ARG A 54 4.27 25.22 3.74
CA ARG A 54 3.53 23.99 4.13
C ARG A 54 3.90 22.77 3.25
N LYS A 55 4.66 22.98 2.17
CA LYS A 55 5.04 21.97 1.18
C LYS A 55 3.84 21.24 0.56
N GLY A 56 2.73 21.94 0.34
CA GLY A 56 1.50 21.36 -0.21
C GLY A 56 0.63 22.41 -0.91
N TRP A 57 -0.47 21.97 -1.46
CA TRP A 57 -1.50 22.78 -2.08
C TRP A 57 -2.66 23.00 -1.11
N GLN A 58 -3.20 24.18 -1.07
CA GLN A 58 -4.34 24.50 -0.23
C GLN A 58 -5.28 25.47 -0.96
N ALA A 59 -6.56 25.09 -1.05
CA ALA A 59 -7.60 26.02 -1.47
C ALA A 59 -7.76 27.14 -0.44
N ASP A 60 -8.25 28.31 -0.86
CA ASP A 60 -8.33 29.51 0.00
C ASP A 60 -9.17 29.28 1.27
N GLU A 61 -10.16 28.40 1.22
CA GLU A 61 -11.03 28.06 2.36
C GLU A 61 -10.92 26.55 2.74
N GLY A 62 -9.81 25.89 2.34
CA GLY A 62 -9.65 24.46 2.58
C GLY A 62 -9.06 24.14 3.95
N ASP A 63 -9.62 23.14 4.61
CA ASP A 63 -9.18 22.67 5.93
C ASP A 63 -7.88 21.83 5.87
N PHE A 64 -7.51 21.36 4.67
CA PHE A 64 -6.40 20.44 4.47
C PHE A 64 -5.35 21.02 3.55
N ILE A 65 -4.10 20.66 3.84
CA ILE A 65 -2.95 20.88 2.98
C ILE A 65 -2.68 19.56 2.25
N HIS A 66 -2.85 19.58 0.93
CA HIS A 66 -2.76 18.39 0.10
C HIS A 66 -1.39 18.23 -0.53
N SER A 67 -0.89 16.99 -0.55
CA SER A 67 0.30 16.60 -1.31
C SER A 67 0.09 15.26 -1.99
N PRO A 68 0.73 14.99 -3.16
CA PRO A 68 0.69 13.68 -3.76
C PRO A 68 1.34 12.64 -2.84
N CYS A 69 0.59 11.58 -2.51
CA CYS A 69 1.08 10.48 -1.68
C CYS A 69 1.09 9.12 -2.39
N GLY A 70 0.62 9.07 -3.63
CA GLY A 70 0.71 7.90 -4.49
C GLY A 70 0.45 8.27 -5.94
N MET A 71 1.29 7.80 -6.86
CA MET A 71 1.10 8.04 -8.29
C MET A 71 1.63 6.86 -9.11
N LEU A 72 0.83 6.45 -10.10
CA LEU A 72 1.23 5.44 -11.08
C LEU A 72 0.66 5.78 -12.45
N ARG A 73 1.49 5.73 -13.49
CA ARG A 73 1.04 5.81 -14.87
C ARG A 73 0.96 4.44 -15.48
N VAL A 74 -0.16 4.16 -16.12
CA VAL A 74 -0.42 2.89 -16.79
C VAL A 74 -0.86 3.14 -18.23
N ALA A 75 -0.34 2.33 -19.16
CA ALA A 75 -0.86 2.27 -20.51
C ALA A 75 -2.12 1.40 -20.52
N THR A 76 -3.18 1.88 -21.18
CA THR A 76 -4.41 1.14 -21.41
C THR A 76 -4.70 1.07 -22.90
N ALA A 77 -5.66 0.24 -23.30
CA ALA A 77 -6.08 0.16 -24.72
C ALA A 77 -6.55 1.53 -25.27
N ASP A 78 -7.14 2.36 -24.40
CA ASP A 78 -7.69 3.67 -24.76
C ASP A 78 -6.73 4.84 -24.48
N GLY A 79 -5.43 4.58 -24.34
CA GLY A 79 -4.41 5.57 -24.03
C GLY A 79 -3.85 5.43 -22.62
N SER A 80 -3.19 6.48 -22.11
CA SER A 80 -2.61 6.45 -20.77
C SER A 80 -3.61 6.84 -19.68
N ARG A 81 -3.44 6.27 -18.51
CA ARG A 81 -4.14 6.67 -17.28
C ARG A 81 -3.12 6.98 -16.21
N THR A 82 -3.43 7.96 -15.37
CA THR A 82 -2.67 8.26 -14.16
C THR A 82 -3.55 7.99 -12.96
N LEU A 83 -3.15 7.02 -12.13
CA LEU A 83 -3.71 6.86 -10.81
C LEU A 83 -2.99 7.86 -9.90
N LEU A 84 -3.73 8.69 -9.19
CA LEU A 84 -3.20 9.71 -8.29
C LEU A 84 -3.93 9.62 -6.96
N ALA A 85 -3.17 9.56 -5.88
CA ALA A 85 -3.66 9.80 -4.54
C ALA A 85 -3.10 11.12 -4.02
N MET A 86 -3.97 11.96 -3.48
CA MET A 86 -3.62 13.19 -2.77
C MET A 86 -3.96 13.00 -1.30
N CYS A 87 -2.97 13.21 -0.45
CA CYS A 87 -3.09 13.14 0.99
C CYS A 87 -3.23 14.55 1.55
N GLY A 88 -4.28 14.79 2.31
CA GLY A 88 -4.59 16.04 2.99
C GLY A 88 -4.33 15.94 4.48
N GLU A 89 -3.41 16.74 4.97
CA GLU A 89 -3.12 16.90 6.40
C GLU A 89 -3.82 18.15 6.92
N THR A 90 -4.29 18.14 8.16
CA THR A 90 -4.83 19.35 8.78
C THR A 90 -3.74 20.40 8.95
N GLU A 91 -4.12 21.66 9.01
CA GLU A 91 -3.15 22.74 9.23
C GLU A 91 -2.39 22.56 10.56
N ALA A 92 -3.04 22.07 11.59
CA ALA A 92 -2.41 21.80 12.88
C ALA A 92 -1.35 20.70 12.80
N ALA A 93 -1.58 19.61 12.04
CA ALA A 93 -0.61 18.55 11.81
C ALA A 93 0.63 19.04 11.09
N VAL A 94 0.47 19.88 10.05
CA VAL A 94 1.60 20.40 9.24
C VAL A 94 2.42 21.44 10.00
N GLN A 95 1.77 22.33 10.80
CA GLN A 95 2.49 23.42 11.47
C GLN A 95 3.48 22.98 12.53
N ASN A 96 3.19 21.91 13.20
CA ASN A 96 3.87 21.66 14.46
C ASN A 96 4.95 20.59 14.37
N GLY A 97 4.98 19.74 13.34
CA GLY A 97 5.89 18.58 13.34
C GLY A 97 5.86 17.83 14.68
N MET A 98 4.97 18.31 15.59
CA MET A 98 4.69 17.72 16.89
C MET A 98 3.36 17.00 16.79
N PRO A 99 3.35 15.67 16.81
CA PRO A 99 2.11 14.93 16.97
C PRO A 99 1.43 15.41 18.25
N GLY A 100 0.22 15.98 18.16
CA GLY A 100 -0.53 16.19 19.37
C GLY A 100 -1.34 17.48 19.54
N MET A 101 -1.39 18.36 18.53
CA MET A 101 -2.35 19.48 18.59
C MET A 101 -3.73 19.05 18.12
N ASP A 102 -3.82 18.09 17.21
CA ASP A 102 -5.09 17.46 16.87
C ASP A 102 -5.37 16.24 17.75
N SER A 103 -6.65 15.98 18.02
CA SER A 103 -7.03 14.80 18.79
C SER A 103 -6.71 13.51 18.02
N ASP A 104 -6.47 12.41 18.73
CA ASP A 104 -6.30 11.08 18.12
C ASP A 104 -7.50 10.70 17.23
N ALA A 105 -8.65 11.35 17.40
CA ALA A 105 -9.85 11.12 16.62
C ALA A 105 -9.97 12.00 15.36
N THR A 106 -9.07 12.97 15.16
CA THR A 106 -9.09 13.84 13.97
C THR A 106 -8.44 13.11 12.79
N PRO A 107 -9.18 12.74 11.75
CA PRO A 107 -8.58 12.12 10.57
C PRO A 107 -7.91 13.16 9.66
N GLY A 108 -6.98 12.71 8.83
CA GLY A 108 -6.65 13.40 7.59
C GLY A 108 -7.63 13.05 6.48
N ALA A 109 -7.37 13.51 5.27
CA ALA A 109 -8.18 13.27 4.09
C ALA A 109 -7.36 12.57 2.99
N ILE A 110 -8.01 11.72 2.20
CA ILE A 110 -7.41 11.12 1.02
C ILE A 110 -8.35 11.32 -0.16
N ASP A 111 -7.81 11.85 -1.26
CA ASP A 111 -8.51 11.96 -2.53
C ASP A 111 -7.86 11.03 -3.55
N LEU A 112 -8.67 10.22 -4.20
CA LEU A 112 -8.24 9.24 -5.19
C LEU A 112 -8.77 9.62 -6.57
N TYR A 113 -7.90 9.58 -7.57
CA TYR A 113 -8.23 9.92 -8.95
C TYR A 113 -7.69 8.87 -9.93
N VAL A 114 -8.48 8.57 -10.92
CA VAL A 114 -8.03 7.97 -12.18
C VAL A 114 -8.17 9.03 -13.25
N LEU A 115 -7.05 9.49 -13.79
CA LEU A 115 -6.98 10.63 -14.68
C LEU A 115 -6.62 10.19 -16.11
N LYS A 116 -7.08 10.93 -17.10
CA LYS A 116 -6.63 10.84 -18.49
C LYS A 116 -6.26 12.23 -19.01
N PRO A 117 -5.40 12.34 -20.05
CA PRO A 117 -5.17 13.62 -20.71
C PRO A 117 -6.46 14.20 -21.29
N THR A 118 -6.64 15.51 -21.16
CA THR A 118 -7.70 16.24 -21.90
C THR A 118 -7.43 16.18 -23.40
N PRO A 119 -8.45 16.33 -24.26
CA PRO A 119 -8.29 16.28 -25.71
C PRO A 119 -7.27 17.29 -26.27
N ASP A 120 -7.11 18.45 -25.64
CA ASP A 120 -6.14 19.48 -26.00
C ASP A 120 -4.73 19.24 -25.41
N GLY A 121 -4.58 18.18 -24.59
CA GLY A 121 -3.31 17.79 -23.98
C GLY A 121 -2.75 18.78 -22.97
N ARG A 122 -3.54 19.75 -22.48
CA ARG A 122 -3.03 20.79 -21.56
C ARG A 122 -3.04 20.40 -20.10
N THR A 123 -4.04 19.58 -19.69
CA THR A 123 -4.21 19.13 -18.33
C THR A 123 -4.69 17.68 -18.30
N LEU A 124 -5.02 17.17 -17.12
CA LEU A 124 -5.67 15.88 -16.92
C LEU A 124 -7.12 16.10 -16.48
N GLU A 125 -7.98 15.15 -16.84
CA GLU A 125 -9.37 15.13 -16.38
C GLU A 125 -9.69 13.79 -15.69
N PRO A 126 -10.51 13.78 -14.62
CA PRO A 126 -10.87 12.56 -13.93
C PRO A 126 -11.85 11.72 -14.74
N VAL A 127 -11.56 10.45 -14.96
CA VAL A 127 -12.49 9.42 -15.45
C VAL A 127 -13.19 8.72 -14.29
N ALA A 128 -12.55 8.69 -13.11
CA ALA A 128 -13.13 8.23 -11.84
C ALA A 128 -12.45 8.96 -10.69
N LYS A 129 -13.20 9.29 -9.66
CA LYS A 129 -12.68 9.92 -8.45
C LYS A 129 -13.50 9.55 -7.22
N THR A 130 -12.85 9.62 -6.06
CA THR A 130 -13.48 9.66 -4.74
C THR A 130 -12.65 10.61 -3.91
N THR A 131 -13.29 11.58 -3.27
CA THR A 131 -12.63 12.64 -2.50
C THR A 131 -13.09 12.61 -1.05
N GLU A 132 -12.32 13.24 -0.16
CA GLU A 132 -12.65 13.42 1.26
C GLU A 132 -12.81 12.09 2.02
N ILE A 133 -12.02 11.08 1.64
CA ILE A 133 -11.97 9.84 2.41
C ILE A 133 -11.27 10.16 3.73
N ALA A 134 -12.04 10.16 4.83
CA ALA A 134 -11.48 10.30 6.16
C ALA A 134 -10.62 9.08 6.49
N SER A 135 -9.35 9.29 6.82
CA SER A 135 -8.38 8.22 7.07
C SER A 135 -7.29 8.69 8.02
N GLY A 136 -6.73 7.76 8.77
CA GLY A 136 -5.66 8.05 9.72
C GLY A 136 -6.15 8.71 11.01
N GLN A 137 -5.27 9.48 11.66
CA GLN A 137 -5.51 10.10 12.97
C GLN A 137 -4.60 11.32 13.16
N ARG A 138 -4.90 12.15 14.15
CA ARG A 138 -4.11 13.35 14.51
C ARG A 138 -3.95 14.35 13.36
N GLY A 139 -4.94 14.42 12.48
CA GLY A 139 -4.89 15.26 11.29
C GLY A 139 -4.04 14.72 10.15
N GLU A 140 -3.44 13.55 10.30
CA GLU A 140 -2.60 12.90 9.31
C GLU A 140 -3.39 11.74 8.66
N PRO A 141 -3.37 11.62 7.31
CA PRO A 141 -4.02 10.51 6.63
C PRO A 141 -3.24 9.20 6.79
N GLY A 142 -3.91 8.08 6.57
CA GLY A 142 -3.29 6.77 6.45
C GLY A 142 -2.34 6.69 5.24
N THR A 143 -1.57 5.62 5.15
CA THR A 143 -0.65 5.39 4.03
C THR A 143 -1.38 4.95 2.79
N VAL A 144 -0.96 5.41 1.60
CA VAL A 144 -1.55 4.98 0.33
C VAL A 144 -0.51 4.25 -0.51
N LEU A 145 -0.90 3.06 -1.00
CA LEU A 145 -0.16 2.28 -1.99
C LEU A 145 -1.02 2.09 -3.23
N ILE A 146 -0.38 1.99 -4.39
CA ILE A 146 -1.05 1.59 -5.63
C ILE A 146 -0.57 0.20 -5.98
N GLU A 147 -1.47 -0.78 -5.88
CA GLU A 147 -1.17 -2.19 -6.07
C GLU A 147 -1.81 -2.75 -7.35
N ARG A 148 -1.14 -3.73 -7.96
CA ARG A 148 -1.71 -4.48 -9.09
C ARG A 148 -2.67 -5.53 -8.55
N LEU A 149 -3.95 -5.35 -8.81
CA LEU A 149 -5.04 -6.20 -8.32
C LEU A 149 -5.77 -6.97 -9.43
N GLY A 150 -5.21 -6.95 -10.65
CA GLY A 150 -5.67 -7.72 -11.81
C GLY A 150 -4.63 -7.71 -12.93
N PRO A 151 -4.84 -8.44 -14.04
CA PRO A 151 -3.89 -8.48 -15.17
C PRO A 151 -3.62 -7.08 -15.74
N HIS A 152 -4.65 -6.22 -15.77
CA HIS A 152 -4.62 -4.85 -16.28
C HIS A 152 -5.23 -3.85 -15.29
N LEU A 153 -5.43 -4.26 -14.04
CA LEU A 153 -6.09 -3.47 -13.02
C LEU A 153 -5.11 -3.11 -11.89
N PHE A 154 -5.03 -1.82 -11.62
CA PHE A 154 -4.37 -1.28 -10.44
C PHE A 154 -5.41 -0.60 -9.55
N GLY A 155 -5.25 -0.71 -8.25
CA GLY A 155 -6.13 -0.10 -7.26
C GLY A 155 -5.34 0.59 -6.16
N PHE A 156 -6.05 1.37 -5.36
CA PHE A 156 -5.49 2.04 -4.20
C PHE A 156 -5.73 1.19 -2.96
N VAL A 157 -4.70 1.05 -2.16
CA VAL A 157 -4.72 0.37 -0.87
C VAL A 157 -4.39 1.41 0.19
N ILE A 158 -5.33 1.66 1.10
CA ILE A 158 -5.14 2.60 2.20
C ILE A 158 -4.88 1.79 3.46
N GLY A 159 -3.68 1.95 4.02
CA GLY A 159 -3.27 1.32 5.27
C GLY A 159 -3.49 2.26 6.46
N GLU A 160 -4.07 1.73 7.53
CA GLU A 160 -4.38 2.45 8.75
C GLU A 160 -3.87 1.69 9.98
N SER A 161 -3.59 2.42 11.04
CA SER A 161 -3.24 1.84 12.34
C SER A 161 -3.92 2.63 13.45
N ASP A 162 -4.29 1.93 14.52
CA ASP A 162 -4.85 2.52 15.72
C ASP A 162 -4.31 1.79 16.96
N THR A 163 -4.01 2.55 18.00
CA THR A 163 -3.57 2.00 19.29
C THR A 163 -4.35 2.66 20.40
N ARG A 164 -5.17 1.88 21.12
CA ARG A 164 -5.97 2.37 22.25
C ARG A 164 -5.93 1.40 23.39
N GLN A 165 -5.62 1.88 24.58
CA GLN A 165 -5.65 1.08 25.82
C GLN A 165 -4.85 -0.23 25.75
N GLY A 166 -3.73 -0.21 25.00
CA GLY A 166 -2.88 -1.39 24.81
C GLY A 166 -3.36 -2.38 23.76
N TYR A 167 -4.38 -2.01 22.98
CA TYR A 167 -4.81 -2.73 21.78
C TYR A 167 -4.26 -2.00 20.55
N THR A 168 -3.39 -2.65 19.82
CA THR A 168 -2.86 -2.15 18.55
C THR A 168 -3.47 -2.94 17.40
N GLN A 169 -4.00 -2.24 16.42
CA GLN A 169 -4.53 -2.83 15.20
C GLN A 169 -4.00 -2.11 13.97
N ARG A 170 -3.70 -2.89 12.93
CA ARG A 170 -3.45 -2.38 11.59
C ARG A 170 -4.38 -3.05 10.62
N PHE A 171 -4.87 -2.30 9.69
CA PHE A 171 -5.78 -2.80 8.66
C PHE A 171 -5.63 -1.99 7.38
N ARG A 172 -6.14 -2.53 6.28
CA ARG A 172 -6.20 -1.85 5.00
C ARG A 172 -7.59 -1.83 4.43
N SER A 173 -7.89 -0.80 3.66
CA SER A 173 -9.03 -0.74 2.75
C SER A 173 -8.55 -0.77 1.29
N ILE A 174 -9.43 -1.19 0.36
CA ILE A 174 -9.08 -1.29 -1.06
C ILE A 174 -10.12 -0.54 -1.89
N TRP A 175 -9.63 0.32 -2.79
CA TRP A 175 -10.42 1.07 -3.73
C TRP A 175 -10.03 0.70 -5.16
N LEU A 176 -10.99 0.32 -5.99
CA LEU A 176 -10.76 -0.14 -7.36
C LEU A 176 -11.44 0.77 -8.38
N PRO A 177 -10.75 1.11 -9.49
CA PRO A 177 -11.44 1.55 -10.70
C PRO A 177 -12.30 0.41 -11.23
N TYR A 178 -13.63 0.59 -11.17
CA TYR A 178 -14.57 -0.42 -11.63
C TYR A 178 -15.70 0.25 -12.42
N GLY A 179 -15.79 -0.03 -13.70
CA GLY A 179 -16.61 0.79 -14.60
C GLY A 179 -16.08 2.23 -14.67
N ASN A 180 -16.98 3.21 -14.50
CA ASN A 180 -16.65 4.64 -14.52
C ASN A 180 -16.52 5.25 -13.11
N SER A 181 -16.27 4.44 -12.09
CA SER A 181 -16.20 4.90 -10.71
C SER A 181 -15.02 4.26 -9.97
N LEU A 182 -14.67 4.86 -8.84
CA LEU A 182 -13.85 4.21 -7.82
C LEU A 182 -14.78 3.57 -6.79
N VAL A 183 -14.72 2.24 -6.68
CA VAL A 183 -15.54 1.49 -5.73
C VAL A 183 -14.74 1.12 -4.49
N HIS A 184 -15.36 1.22 -3.33
CA HIS A 184 -14.80 0.72 -2.07
C HIS A 184 -14.88 -0.80 -2.05
N ALA A 185 -13.88 -1.45 -2.64
CA ALA A 185 -13.89 -2.88 -2.90
C ALA A 185 -13.69 -3.73 -1.65
N ALA A 186 -12.95 -3.23 -0.66
CA ALA A 186 -12.87 -3.82 0.68
C ALA A 186 -12.78 -2.69 1.71
N ALA A 187 -13.70 -2.66 2.66
CA ALA A 187 -13.72 -1.62 3.69
C ALA A 187 -12.65 -1.86 4.76
N ARG A 188 -12.37 -3.12 5.05
CA ARG A 188 -11.37 -3.52 6.03
C ARG A 188 -10.86 -4.92 5.76
N ILE A 189 -9.54 -5.07 5.82
CA ILE A 189 -8.85 -6.36 5.96
C ILE A 189 -7.76 -6.15 7.00
N ASP A 190 -7.81 -6.90 8.09
CA ASP A 190 -6.84 -6.78 9.17
C ASP A 190 -5.44 -7.19 8.69
N GLU A 191 -4.40 -6.47 9.14
CA GLU A 191 -2.97 -6.72 8.87
C GLU A 191 -2.21 -7.11 10.13
N ALA A 192 -2.62 -6.57 11.28
CA ALA A 192 -2.06 -6.95 12.57
C ALA A 192 -3.06 -6.64 13.69
N LEU A 193 -3.10 -7.51 14.67
CA LEU A 193 -3.84 -7.34 15.92
C LEU A 193 -2.92 -7.76 17.07
N ASP A 194 -2.69 -6.85 18.02
CA ASP A 194 -1.82 -7.04 19.18
C ASP A 194 -2.43 -6.37 20.41
N ASN A 195 -2.63 -7.12 21.46
CA ASN A 195 -3.12 -6.62 22.75
C ASN A 195 -2.17 -6.88 23.92
N ALA A 196 -0.88 -7.09 23.64
CA ALA A 196 0.11 -7.43 24.65
C ALA A 196 0.21 -6.40 25.79
N GLU A 197 -0.07 -5.12 25.49
CA GLU A 197 -0.05 -4.02 26.46
C GLU A 197 -1.41 -3.75 27.12
N SER A 198 -2.45 -4.52 26.78
CA SER A 198 -3.78 -4.35 27.35
C SER A 198 -3.86 -4.88 28.78
N THR A 199 -4.78 -4.31 29.56
CA THR A 199 -5.06 -4.81 30.90
C THR A 199 -5.58 -6.25 30.88
N GLU A 200 -6.27 -6.68 29.83
CA GLU A 200 -6.77 -8.03 29.69
C GLU A 200 -5.63 -9.05 29.55
N CYS A 201 -4.63 -8.74 28.72
CA CYS A 201 -3.45 -9.58 28.57
C CYS A 201 -2.62 -9.59 29.86
N ALA A 202 -2.46 -8.46 30.53
CA ALA A 202 -1.73 -8.37 31.81
C ALA A 202 -2.37 -9.22 32.91
N HIS A 203 -3.70 -9.33 32.94
CA HIS A 203 -4.42 -10.15 33.93
C HIS A 203 -4.45 -11.64 33.61
N ALA A 204 -4.45 -12.03 32.35
CA ALA A 204 -4.57 -13.42 31.94
C ALA A 204 -3.88 -13.67 30.58
N ARG A 205 -2.76 -14.40 30.60
CA ARG A 205 -2.02 -14.74 29.38
C ARG A 205 -2.88 -15.41 28.29
N ALA A 206 -3.87 -16.19 28.69
CA ALA A 206 -4.81 -16.82 27.78
C ALA A 206 -5.65 -15.81 26.96
N ARG A 207 -5.67 -14.51 27.36
CA ARG A 207 -6.33 -13.42 26.65
C ARG A 207 -5.40 -12.61 25.79
N CYS A 208 -4.08 -12.87 25.86
CA CYS A 208 -3.11 -12.21 25.01
C CYS A 208 -3.27 -12.67 23.55
N GLU A 209 -3.11 -11.74 22.63
CA GLU A 209 -3.24 -11.98 21.21
C GLU A 209 -2.16 -11.19 20.47
N GLU A 210 -1.43 -11.86 19.60
CA GLU A 210 -0.53 -11.26 18.63
C GLU A 210 -0.74 -11.98 17.30
N ARG A 211 -1.40 -11.33 16.34
CA ARG A 211 -1.71 -11.89 15.03
C ARG A 211 -1.22 -10.98 13.93
N ARG A 212 -0.75 -11.58 12.86
CA ARG A 212 -0.31 -10.91 11.63
C ARG A 212 -0.98 -11.56 10.44
N PHE A 213 -1.35 -10.73 9.46
CA PHE A 213 -2.04 -11.16 8.25
C PHE A 213 -1.24 -10.67 7.05
N GLU A 214 -0.60 -11.61 6.37
CA GLU A 214 0.08 -11.35 5.10
C GLU A 214 -0.95 -11.44 3.98
N ILE A 215 -1.12 -10.35 3.23
CA ILE A 215 -2.13 -10.21 2.18
C ILE A 215 -1.43 -10.07 0.84
N ALA A 216 -1.73 -10.94 -0.11
CA ALA A 216 -1.17 -10.92 -1.45
C ALA A 216 -2.23 -11.22 -2.51
N PRO A 217 -2.21 -10.55 -3.68
CA PRO A 217 -3.01 -10.93 -4.82
C PRO A 217 -2.61 -12.32 -5.34
N ASP A 218 -3.61 -13.18 -5.59
CA ASP A 218 -3.38 -14.48 -6.22
C ASP A 218 -3.34 -14.31 -7.76
N THR A 219 -2.14 -14.20 -8.28
CA THR A 219 -1.89 -13.95 -9.71
C THR A 219 -1.92 -15.22 -10.56
N THR A 220 -2.24 -16.39 -10.00
CA THR A 220 -2.21 -17.67 -10.73
C THR A 220 -3.42 -17.87 -11.63
N GLY A 221 -4.51 -17.12 -11.40
CA GLY A 221 -5.74 -17.19 -12.17
C GLY A 221 -5.82 -16.19 -13.32
N THR A 222 -6.89 -16.30 -14.11
CA THR A 222 -7.20 -15.42 -15.26
C THR A 222 -8.30 -14.40 -14.96
N ALA A 223 -8.65 -14.23 -13.69
CA ALA A 223 -9.70 -13.29 -13.29
C ALA A 223 -9.29 -11.84 -13.53
N ASP A 224 -10.23 -11.00 -13.97
CA ASP A 224 -9.98 -9.56 -14.18
C ASP A 224 -9.59 -8.83 -12.89
N VAL A 225 -10.12 -9.29 -11.75
CA VAL A 225 -9.73 -8.88 -10.41
C VAL A 225 -9.21 -10.10 -9.67
N TYR A 226 -7.96 -10.05 -9.25
CA TYR A 226 -7.35 -11.17 -8.54
C TYR A 226 -8.01 -11.43 -7.18
N PRO A 227 -8.28 -12.69 -6.82
CA PRO A 227 -8.54 -13.04 -5.44
C PRO A 227 -7.36 -12.65 -4.56
N LEU A 228 -7.60 -12.43 -3.28
CA LEU A 228 -6.53 -12.22 -2.31
C LEU A 228 -6.30 -13.51 -1.52
N THR A 229 -5.06 -13.86 -1.34
CA THR A 229 -4.62 -14.83 -0.34
C THR A 229 -4.25 -14.07 0.92
N VAL A 230 -4.81 -14.46 2.06
CA VAL A 230 -4.47 -13.91 3.37
C VAL A 230 -3.94 -15.04 4.24
N THR A 231 -2.70 -14.92 4.70
CA THR A 231 -2.08 -15.88 5.62
C THR A 231 -2.02 -15.26 7.00
N GLU A 232 -2.81 -15.78 7.91
CA GLU A 232 -2.83 -15.41 9.33
C GLU A 232 -1.81 -16.26 10.09
N THR A 233 -0.95 -15.59 10.85
CA THR A 233 0.03 -16.23 11.75
C THR A 233 0.05 -15.51 13.09
N GLY A 234 0.53 -16.18 14.13
CA GLY A 234 0.69 -15.57 15.44
C GLY A 234 0.27 -16.46 16.59
N MET A 235 -0.16 -15.82 17.67
CA MET A 235 -0.56 -16.48 18.91
C MET A 235 -1.88 -15.92 19.42
N ARG A 236 -2.69 -16.79 20.02
CA ARG A 236 -3.84 -16.41 20.86
C ARG A 236 -3.74 -17.17 22.18
N GLY A 237 -3.37 -16.49 23.25
CA GLY A 237 -2.91 -17.13 24.47
C GLY A 237 -1.67 -17.99 24.20
N ASP A 238 -1.75 -19.27 24.53
CA ASP A 238 -0.67 -20.24 24.29
C ASP A 238 -0.86 -21.05 22.99
N LYS A 239 -1.84 -20.69 22.16
CA LYS A 239 -2.16 -21.39 20.90
C LYS A 239 -1.55 -20.67 19.71
N ALA A 240 -0.68 -21.35 18.98
CA ALA A 240 -0.20 -20.89 17.69
C ALA A 240 -1.32 -20.90 16.65
N ILE A 241 -1.36 -19.87 15.82
CA ILE A 241 -2.28 -19.71 14.71
C ILE A 241 -1.47 -19.77 13.41
N HIS A 242 -1.97 -20.56 12.46
CA HIS A 242 -1.53 -20.56 11.07
C HIS A 242 -2.71 -20.95 10.20
N VAL A 243 -3.35 -19.95 9.59
CA VAL A 243 -4.55 -20.14 8.77
C VAL A 243 -4.39 -19.39 7.44
N ARG A 244 -4.87 -20.01 6.37
CA ARG A 244 -4.88 -19.39 5.04
C ARG A 244 -6.32 -19.19 4.58
N TYR A 245 -6.61 -17.97 4.13
CA TYR A 245 -7.91 -17.59 3.59
C TYR A 245 -7.76 -17.22 2.10
N THR A 246 -8.83 -17.46 1.35
CA THR A 246 -8.98 -16.91 -0.01
C THR A 246 -10.14 -15.92 0.01
N VAL A 247 -9.87 -14.66 -0.29
CA VAL A 247 -10.85 -13.58 -0.36
C VAL A 247 -11.19 -13.34 -1.83
N LYS A 248 -12.35 -13.81 -2.27
CA LYS A 248 -12.80 -13.71 -3.66
C LYS A 248 -13.43 -12.35 -3.93
N PHE A 249 -13.24 -11.85 -5.16
CA PHE A 249 -13.95 -10.67 -5.63
C PHE A 249 -15.32 -11.07 -6.20
N ASP A 250 -16.36 -10.39 -5.78
CA ASP A 250 -17.73 -10.50 -6.30
C ASP A 250 -17.92 -9.41 -7.37
N ALA A 251 -17.80 -9.80 -8.63
CA ALA A 251 -17.92 -8.88 -9.76
C ALA A 251 -19.32 -8.23 -9.86
N THR A 252 -20.37 -8.91 -9.39
CA THR A 252 -21.73 -8.36 -9.40
C THR A 252 -21.89 -7.19 -8.44
N ARG A 253 -21.17 -7.26 -7.32
CA ARG A 253 -21.21 -6.24 -6.26
C ARG A 253 -20.04 -5.27 -6.31
N GLY A 254 -19.03 -5.52 -7.17
CA GLY A 254 -17.81 -4.73 -7.26
C GLY A 254 -16.95 -4.76 -6.00
N ARG A 255 -16.97 -5.86 -5.22
CA ARG A 255 -16.28 -5.89 -3.92
C ARG A 255 -15.73 -7.27 -3.57
N TYR A 256 -14.71 -7.28 -2.72
CA TYR A 256 -14.21 -8.48 -2.09
C TYR A 256 -15.19 -9.02 -1.03
N VAL A 257 -15.34 -10.34 -0.96
CA VAL A 257 -16.11 -11.02 0.07
C VAL A 257 -15.17 -11.35 1.23
N VAL A 258 -14.92 -10.34 2.07
CA VAL A 258 -13.98 -10.46 3.19
C VAL A 258 -14.64 -11.28 4.31
N PRO A 259 -14.06 -12.42 4.73
CA PRO A 259 -14.54 -13.18 5.88
C PRO A 259 -14.55 -12.35 7.17
N LYS A 260 -15.48 -12.65 8.07
CA LYS A 260 -15.59 -11.95 9.36
C LYS A 260 -14.25 -11.99 10.15
N ALA A 261 -13.59 -13.15 10.18
CA ALA A 261 -12.32 -13.32 10.88
C ALA A 261 -11.17 -12.40 10.42
N LEU A 262 -11.31 -11.75 9.25
CA LEU A 262 -10.31 -10.84 8.67
C LEU A 262 -10.70 -9.36 8.75
N ARG A 263 -11.80 -9.00 9.42
CA ARG A 263 -12.31 -7.62 9.41
C ARG A 263 -12.95 -7.16 10.72
N ASP A 264 -12.91 -7.95 11.75
CA ASP A 264 -13.58 -7.61 13.02
C ASP A 264 -12.71 -6.65 13.86
N GLY A 265 -11.38 -6.69 13.73
CA GLY A 265 -10.49 -5.91 14.58
C GLY A 265 -10.63 -6.25 16.07
N TYR A 266 -10.43 -5.22 16.89
CA TYR A 266 -10.79 -5.19 18.31
C TYR A 266 -12.06 -4.40 18.54
#